data_6467cfdee5d97c440a99ee6e340dacc6
#
_entry.id   6467cfdee5d97c440a99ee6e340dacc6
#
_cell.length_a   1.000
_cell.length_b   1.000
_cell.length_c   1.000
_cell.angle_alpha   90.00
_cell.angle_beta   90.00
_cell.angle_gamma   90.00
#
_symmetry.space_group_name_H-M   'P 1'
#
loop_
_entity.id
_entity.type
_entity.pdbx_description
1 polymer ?
#
loop_
_entity_poly.entity_id
_entity_poly.type
_entity_poly.pdbx_seq_one_letter_code
_entity_poly.pdbx_strand_id
1 'polypeptide(L)'
;MTRHVYLCPLRWSDMDAYGHVNNVQFLRLLEEARVAMLFVEPKTADVMTLDGQLVVVRHEIEYTAPLVYRPEPIAIETWVTRIGGASFTVAYEVKDGEQVYARARTVLAAIDKESGRARRLAADERSWIDAYHEPEISA
;
A
#
# COMPACT_ATOMS: atom_id res chain seq x y z
N MET A 1 -12.90 5.99 11.23
CA MET A 1 -12.20 5.27 10.22
C MET A 1 -10.90 5.91 9.87
N THR A 2 -9.84 5.15 9.98
CA THR A 2 -8.51 5.73 9.89
C THR A 2 -7.73 5.10 8.75
N ARG A 3 -7.31 5.93 7.80
CA ARG A 3 -6.38 5.50 6.77
C ARG A 3 -4.97 5.66 7.31
N HIS A 4 -4.08 4.78 6.90
CA HIS A 4 -2.66 4.95 7.19
C HIS A 4 -2.12 6.03 6.26
N VAL A 5 -1.34 6.96 6.80
CA VAL A 5 -0.70 8.01 6.01
C VAL A 5 0.81 7.82 6.09
N TYR A 6 1.43 7.63 4.94
CA TYR A 6 2.87 7.56 4.83
C TYR A 6 3.37 8.77 4.06
N LEU A 7 4.30 9.51 4.65
CA LEU A 7 4.93 10.65 3.99
C LEU A 7 6.18 10.14 3.27
N CYS A 8 6.09 10.01 1.96
CA CYS A 8 7.11 9.38 1.14
C CYS A 8 8.01 10.42 0.50
N PRO A 9 9.31 10.44 0.82
CA PRO A 9 10.24 11.32 0.13
C PRO A 9 10.36 10.91 -1.33
N LEU A 10 10.38 11.90 -2.21
CA LEU A 10 10.64 11.68 -3.63
C LEU A 10 12.13 11.82 -3.89
N ARG A 11 12.63 11.12 -4.91
CA ARG A 11 14.01 11.29 -5.39
C ARG A 11 13.95 12.00 -6.72
N TRP A 12 14.94 12.85 -6.95
CA TRP A 12 15.04 13.50 -8.26
C TRP A 12 15.12 12.46 -9.37
N SER A 13 15.81 11.33 -9.11
CA SER A 13 15.95 10.22 -10.05
C SER A 13 14.65 9.43 -10.28
N ASP A 14 13.57 9.73 -9.55
CA ASP A 14 12.27 9.12 -9.83
C ASP A 14 11.65 9.67 -11.12
N MET A 15 12.12 10.83 -11.60
CA MET A 15 11.61 11.42 -12.82
C MET A 15 12.25 10.79 -14.05
N ASP A 16 11.51 10.80 -15.15
CA ASP A 16 11.99 10.35 -16.45
C ASP A 16 12.30 11.54 -17.38
N ALA A 17 12.54 11.25 -18.64
CA ALA A 17 12.88 12.26 -19.63
C ALA A 17 11.78 13.30 -19.86
N TYR A 18 10.54 13.00 -19.45
CA TYR A 18 9.42 13.94 -19.58
C TYR A 18 9.32 14.89 -18.38
N GLY A 19 10.17 14.71 -17.36
CA GLY A 19 10.18 15.59 -16.19
C GLY A 19 9.10 15.28 -15.18
N HIS A 20 8.55 14.09 -15.20
CA HIS A 20 7.53 13.63 -14.25
C HIS A 20 7.99 12.34 -13.58
N VAL A 21 7.48 12.07 -12.39
CA VAL A 21 7.71 10.78 -11.74
C VAL A 21 7.24 9.68 -12.68
N ASN A 22 8.15 8.77 -13.01
CA ASN A 22 7.90 7.71 -13.96
C ASN A 22 6.83 6.75 -13.41
N ASN A 23 5.98 6.24 -14.29
CA ASN A 23 4.92 5.33 -13.90
C ASN A 23 5.44 4.09 -13.15
N VAL A 24 6.61 3.59 -13.48
CA VAL A 24 7.22 2.45 -12.79
C VAL A 24 7.57 2.82 -11.36
N GLN A 25 8.03 4.05 -11.13
CA GLN A 25 8.41 4.50 -9.80
C GLN A 25 7.20 4.63 -8.87
N PHE A 26 6.01 4.84 -9.40
CA PHE A 26 4.80 4.82 -8.57
C PHE A 26 4.62 3.49 -7.87
N LEU A 27 4.96 2.37 -8.50
CA LEU A 27 4.92 1.05 -7.85
C LEU A 27 5.84 1.01 -6.64
N ARG A 28 7.02 1.62 -6.73
CA ARG A 28 7.95 1.72 -5.61
C ARG A 28 7.35 2.56 -4.47
N LEU A 29 6.75 3.70 -4.80
CA LEU A 29 6.11 4.55 -3.79
C LEU A 29 5.01 3.79 -3.06
N LEU A 30 4.19 3.04 -3.78
CA LEU A 30 3.13 2.24 -3.18
C LEU A 30 3.70 1.14 -2.30
N GLU A 31 4.78 0.51 -2.72
CA GLU A 31 5.46 -0.51 -1.91
C GLU A 31 5.98 0.07 -0.60
N GLU A 32 6.59 1.24 -0.65
CA GLU A 32 7.07 1.91 0.56
C GLU A 32 5.93 2.15 1.55
N ALA A 33 4.79 2.63 1.07
CA ALA A 33 3.61 2.86 1.90
C ALA A 33 3.07 1.56 2.49
N ARG A 34 3.02 0.52 1.69
CA ARG A 34 2.53 -0.80 2.10
C ARG A 34 3.44 -1.42 3.15
N VAL A 35 4.74 -1.31 2.96
CA VAL A 35 5.72 -1.81 3.93
C VAL A 35 5.58 -1.08 5.25
N ALA A 36 5.41 0.23 5.22
CA ALA A 36 5.22 1.02 6.45
C ALA A 36 4.00 0.53 7.23
N MET A 37 2.87 0.35 6.56
CA MET A 37 1.63 -0.07 7.21
C MET A 37 1.67 -1.50 7.72
N LEU A 38 2.24 -2.43 6.94
CA LEU A 38 2.12 -3.86 7.22
C LEU A 38 3.30 -4.44 8.00
N PHE A 39 4.48 -3.84 7.89
CA PHE A 39 5.68 -4.42 8.50
C PHE A 39 6.34 -3.51 9.52
N VAL A 40 6.47 -2.24 9.24
CA VAL A 40 7.19 -1.32 10.12
C VAL A 40 6.35 -0.95 11.34
N GLU A 41 5.13 -0.47 11.12
CA GLU A 41 4.28 -0.02 12.23
C GLU A 41 3.81 -1.15 13.14
N PRO A 42 3.40 -2.31 12.64
CA PRO A 42 3.04 -3.43 13.51
C PRO A 42 4.19 -3.87 14.40
N LYS A 43 5.41 -3.91 13.85
CA LYS A 43 6.59 -4.30 14.60
C LYS A 43 6.95 -3.26 15.67
N THR A 44 6.88 -1.98 15.32
CA THR A 44 7.17 -0.88 16.23
C THR A 44 6.16 -0.83 17.37
N ALA A 45 4.89 -1.11 17.07
CA ALA A 45 3.82 -1.14 18.06
C ALA A 45 3.82 -2.44 18.88
N ASP A 46 4.67 -3.40 18.56
CA ASP A 46 4.75 -4.72 19.19
C ASP A 46 3.41 -5.46 19.17
N VAL A 47 2.65 -5.28 18.10
CA VAL A 47 1.30 -5.85 17.98
C VAL A 47 1.31 -7.11 17.12
N MET A 48 2.17 -7.14 16.10
CA MET A 48 2.15 -8.21 15.12
C MET A 48 3.54 -8.40 14.53
N THR A 49 3.92 -9.66 14.33
CA THR A 49 5.08 -10.01 13.51
C THR A 49 4.59 -10.88 12.37
N LEU A 50 4.90 -10.48 11.16
CA LEU A 50 4.55 -11.27 9.98
C LEU A 50 5.61 -12.34 9.78
N ASP A 51 5.38 -13.52 10.36
CA ASP A 51 6.27 -14.66 10.19
C ASP A 51 6.10 -15.33 8.84
N GLY A 52 4.92 -15.19 8.24
CA GLY A 52 4.63 -15.70 6.91
C GLY A 52 4.91 -14.67 5.84
N GLN A 53 4.74 -15.08 4.60
CA GLN A 53 4.93 -14.20 3.46
C GLN A 53 3.59 -13.66 2.95
N LEU A 54 3.64 -12.41 2.48
CA LEU A 54 2.58 -11.81 1.70
C LEU A 54 3.15 -11.60 0.31
N VAL A 55 2.44 -12.05 -0.71
CA VAL A 55 2.86 -11.86 -2.10
C VAL A 55 1.85 -11.00 -2.84
N VAL A 56 2.35 -10.19 -3.73
CA VAL A 56 1.50 -9.39 -4.60
C VAL A 56 0.92 -10.27 -5.69
N VAL A 57 -0.39 -10.28 -5.81
CA VAL A 57 -1.10 -11.03 -6.83
C VAL A 57 -1.52 -10.14 -7.98
N ARG A 58 -1.87 -8.88 -7.67
CA ARG A 58 -2.41 -7.97 -8.68
C ARG A 58 -2.20 -6.52 -8.26
N HIS A 59 -1.89 -5.69 -9.23
CA HIS A 59 -1.91 -4.23 -9.09
C HIS A 59 -2.87 -3.62 -10.10
N GLU A 60 -3.58 -2.58 -9.66
CA GLU A 60 -4.32 -1.68 -10.54
C GLU A 60 -3.90 -0.28 -10.20
N ILE A 61 -3.50 0.51 -11.18
CA ILE A 61 -3.09 1.91 -10.97
C ILE A 61 -3.75 2.79 -12.01
N GLU A 62 -4.35 3.89 -11.54
CA GLU A 62 -4.81 4.98 -12.40
C GLU A 62 -3.95 6.20 -12.13
N TYR A 63 -3.37 6.77 -13.16
CA TYR A 63 -2.55 7.98 -13.07
C TYR A 63 -3.43 9.16 -13.41
N THR A 64 -3.73 9.99 -12.41
CA THR A 64 -4.72 11.06 -12.55
C THR A 64 -4.12 12.42 -12.78
N ALA A 65 -2.86 12.63 -12.41
CA ALA A 65 -2.15 13.89 -12.63
C ALA A 65 -0.64 13.64 -12.62
N PRO A 66 0.13 14.42 -13.38
CA PRO A 66 1.59 14.27 -13.36
C PRO A 66 2.16 14.76 -12.03
N LEU A 67 3.10 13.99 -11.49
CA LEU A 67 3.80 14.33 -10.26
C LEU A 67 5.22 14.72 -10.61
N VAL A 68 5.65 15.89 -10.09
CA VAL A 68 7.00 16.40 -10.30
C VAL A 68 7.77 16.30 -8.99
N TYR A 69 9.07 16.09 -9.06
CA TYR A 69 9.93 16.08 -7.88
C TYR A 69 9.73 17.35 -7.06
N ARG A 70 9.70 17.19 -5.76
CA ARG A 70 9.70 18.30 -4.81
C ARG A 70 10.44 17.86 -3.55
N PRO A 71 11.05 18.80 -2.79
CA PRO A 71 11.73 18.45 -1.54
C PRO A 71 10.81 17.91 -0.46
N GLU A 72 9.56 18.39 -0.43
CA GLU A 72 8.58 17.94 0.56
C GLU A 72 8.07 16.53 0.20
N PRO A 73 7.88 15.66 1.18
CA PRO A 73 7.36 14.31 0.89
C PRO A 73 5.95 14.37 0.34
N ILE A 74 5.59 13.35 -0.44
CA ILE A 74 4.23 13.17 -0.93
C ILE A 74 3.48 12.27 0.06
N ALA A 75 2.22 12.58 0.30
CA ALA A 75 1.38 11.77 1.18
C ALA A 75 0.80 10.58 0.41
N ILE A 76 0.90 9.40 0.98
CA ILE A 76 0.25 8.22 0.44
C ILE A 76 -0.69 7.70 1.51
N GLU A 77 -1.99 7.83 1.26
CA GLU A 77 -3.01 7.25 2.12
C GLU A 77 -3.24 5.82 1.69
N THR A 78 -3.29 4.93 2.68
CA THR A 78 -3.40 3.49 2.45
C THR A 78 -4.47 2.94 3.37
N TRP A 79 -5.35 2.12 2.83
CA TRP A 79 -6.41 1.47 3.62
C TRP A 79 -6.75 0.12 3.00
N VAL A 80 -7.59 -0.65 3.68
CA VAL A 80 -7.95 -1.99 3.25
C VAL A 80 -9.40 -1.97 2.80
N THR A 81 -9.67 -2.41 1.58
CA THR A 81 -11.04 -2.40 1.03
C THR A 81 -11.73 -3.74 1.13
N ARG A 82 -10.97 -4.82 1.21
CA ARG A 82 -11.53 -6.17 1.25
C ARG A 82 -10.60 -7.09 2.04
N ILE A 83 -11.19 -7.94 2.87
CA ILE A 83 -10.45 -8.94 3.64
C ILE A 83 -11.08 -10.30 3.37
N GLY A 84 -10.30 -11.21 2.77
CA GLY A 84 -10.71 -12.59 2.54
C GLY A 84 -10.08 -13.51 3.58
N GLY A 85 -10.19 -14.81 3.35
CA GLY A 85 -9.59 -15.82 4.24
C GLY A 85 -8.07 -15.87 4.16
N ALA A 86 -7.53 -15.76 2.95
CA ALA A 86 -6.09 -15.87 2.69
C ALA A 86 -5.54 -14.67 1.89
N SER A 87 -6.36 -13.66 1.66
CA SER A 87 -5.95 -12.51 0.88
C SER A 87 -6.69 -11.25 1.34
N PHE A 88 -6.14 -10.10 0.98
CA PHE A 88 -6.81 -8.81 1.22
C PHE A 88 -6.38 -7.82 0.16
N THR A 89 -7.18 -6.76 0.01
CA THR A 89 -6.94 -5.72 -0.97
C THR A 89 -6.60 -4.42 -0.25
N VAL A 90 -5.48 -3.83 -0.64
CA VAL A 90 -5.01 -2.55 -0.14
C VAL A 90 -5.27 -1.51 -1.22
N ALA A 91 -5.85 -0.39 -0.83
CA ALA A 91 -6.06 0.74 -1.71
C ALA A 91 -5.16 1.90 -1.32
N TYR A 92 -4.82 2.74 -2.29
CA TYR A 92 -3.92 3.87 -2.08
C TYR A 92 -4.39 5.11 -2.82
N GLU A 93 -4.08 6.27 -2.23
CA GLU A 93 -4.11 7.55 -2.95
C GLU A 93 -2.78 8.24 -2.71
N VAL A 94 -2.09 8.58 -3.81
CA VAL A 94 -0.88 9.40 -3.78
C VAL A 94 -1.34 10.82 -3.98
N LYS A 95 -1.13 11.68 -2.98
CA LYS A 95 -1.81 12.98 -3.01
C LYS A 95 -1.07 14.07 -2.26
N ASP A 96 -1.46 15.30 -2.57
CA ASP A 96 -1.05 16.51 -1.87
C ASP A 96 -2.30 17.36 -1.68
N GLY A 97 -2.77 17.43 -0.42
CA GLY A 97 -4.04 18.06 -0.15
C GLY A 97 -5.17 17.37 -0.91
N GLU A 98 -5.86 18.13 -1.76
CA GLU A 98 -6.95 17.58 -2.56
C GLU A 98 -6.50 17.08 -3.93
N GLN A 99 -5.25 17.39 -4.33
CA GLN A 99 -4.73 16.92 -5.60
C GLN A 99 -4.31 15.46 -5.48
N VAL A 100 -4.98 14.59 -6.22
CA VAL A 100 -4.64 13.17 -6.31
C VAL A 100 -3.83 12.94 -7.58
N TYR A 101 -2.67 12.33 -7.41
CA TYR A 101 -1.77 12.03 -8.55
C TYR A 101 -1.96 10.62 -9.06
N ALA A 102 -2.34 9.69 -8.18
CA ALA A 102 -2.63 8.32 -8.57
C ALA A 102 -3.55 7.68 -7.55
N ARG A 103 -4.39 6.77 -8.04
CA ARG A 103 -5.20 5.85 -7.22
C ARG A 103 -4.82 4.45 -7.60
N ALA A 104 -4.74 3.58 -6.60
CA ALA A 104 -4.27 2.23 -6.88
C ALA A 104 -4.89 1.21 -5.92
N ARG A 105 -4.80 -0.04 -6.31
CA ARG A 105 -5.14 -1.19 -5.49
C ARG A 105 -4.12 -2.28 -5.68
N THR A 106 -3.84 -3.00 -4.61
CA THR A 106 -2.97 -4.16 -4.63
C THR A 106 -3.67 -5.31 -3.90
N VAL A 107 -3.76 -6.45 -4.56
CA VAL A 107 -4.23 -7.68 -3.91
C VAL A 107 -3.01 -8.42 -3.39
N LEU A 108 -3.02 -8.72 -2.10
CA LEU A 108 -1.97 -9.46 -1.42
C LEU A 108 -2.54 -10.80 -0.95
N ALA A 109 -1.78 -11.85 -1.17
CA ALA A 109 -2.13 -13.19 -0.71
C ALA A 109 -1.13 -13.66 0.34
N ALA A 110 -1.65 -14.30 1.38
CA ALA A 110 -0.83 -14.92 2.40
C ALA A 110 -0.42 -16.31 1.93
N ILE A 111 0.86 -16.59 2.00
CA ILE A 111 1.38 -17.91 1.62
C ILE A 111 2.22 -18.49 2.74
N ASP A 112 2.25 -19.82 2.80
CA ASP A 112 3.12 -20.53 3.70
C ASP A 112 4.54 -20.47 3.14
N LYS A 113 5.46 -20.04 3.97
CA LYS A 113 6.84 -19.81 3.59
C LYS A 113 7.54 -21.10 3.10
N GLU A 114 7.19 -22.23 3.71
CA GLU A 114 7.84 -23.49 3.38
C GLU A 114 7.20 -24.20 2.19
N SER A 115 5.87 -24.27 2.16
CA SER A 115 5.16 -24.98 1.11
C SER A 115 4.86 -24.14 -0.12
N GLY A 116 4.85 -22.80 0.03
CA GLY A 116 4.46 -21.88 -1.04
C GLY A 116 2.97 -21.87 -1.32
N ARG A 117 2.18 -22.56 -0.49
CA ARG A 117 0.72 -22.63 -0.66
C ARG A 117 0.03 -21.52 0.11
N ALA A 118 -1.21 -21.25 -0.27
CA ALA A 118 -2.03 -20.28 0.45
C ALA A 118 -2.20 -20.72 1.90
N ARG A 119 -2.15 -19.74 2.80
CA ARG A 119 -2.45 -19.93 4.21
C ARG A 119 -3.52 -18.95 4.63
N ARG A 120 -4.21 -19.26 5.71
CA ARG A 120 -5.18 -18.31 6.26
C ARG A 120 -4.45 -17.17 6.94
N LEU A 121 -5.03 -15.99 6.89
CA LEU A 121 -4.54 -14.86 7.67
C LEU A 121 -4.66 -15.21 9.16
N ALA A 122 -3.59 -14.95 9.92
CA ALA A 122 -3.61 -15.15 11.36
C ALA A 122 -4.53 -14.11 12.02
N ALA A 123 -4.98 -14.42 13.23
CA ALA A 123 -5.91 -13.54 13.95
C ALA A 123 -5.33 -12.14 14.18
N ASP A 124 -4.05 -12.05 14.54
CA ASP A 124 -3.38 -10.77 14.76
C ASP A 124 -3.19 -9.98 13.45
N GLU A 125 -2.89 -10.67 12.36
CA GLU A 125 -2.80 -10.06 11.03
C GLU A 125 -4.15 -9.48 10.63
N ARG A 126 -5.19 -10.28 10.77
CA ARG A 126 -6.57 -9.86 10.43
C ARG A 126 -7.01 -8.67 11.27
N SER A 127 -6.71 -8.70 12.56
CA SER A 127 -7.07 -7.62 13.47
C SER A 127 -6.36 -6.30 13.08
N TRP A 128 -5.08 -6.39 12.71
CA TRP A 128 -4.31 -5.21 12.30
C TRP A 128 -4.89 -4.58 11.03
N ILE A 129 -5.12 -5.39 9.98
CA ILE A 129 -5.62 -4.86 8.72
C ILE A 129 -7.08 -4.41 8.84
N ASP A 130 -7.86 -5.03 9.72
CA ASP A 130 -9.25 -4.63 9.95
C ASP A 130 -9.36 -3.21 10.51
N ALA A 131 -8.35 -2.77 11.26
CA ALA A 131 -8.32 -1.40 11.79
C ALA A 131 -8.29 -0.34 10.67
N TYR A 132 -7.82 -0.73 9.49
CA TYR A 132 -7.76 0.17 8.32
C TYR A 132 -8.84 -0.17 7.29
N HIS A 133 -9.80 -0.99 7.65
CA HIS A 133 -10.81 -1.45 6.71
C HIS A 133 -11.83 -0.35 6.41
N GLU A 134 -11.88 0.02 5.15
CA GLU A 134 -12.82 0.99 4.63
C GLU A 134 -13.42 0.37 3.36
N PRO A 135 -14.57 -0.31 3.47
CA PRO A 135 -15.17 -0.99 2.31
C PRO A 135 -15.46 -0.03 1.18
N GLU A 136 -15.34 -0.52 -0.04
CA GLU A 136 -15.71 0.27 -1.21
C GLU A 136 -17.21 0.47 -1.24
N ILE A 137 -17.60 1.69 -1.61
CA ILE A 137 -19.00 2.00 -1.83
C ILE A 137 -19.30 1.57 -3.26
N SER A 138 -20.24 0.65 -3.41
CA SER A 138 -20.72 0.24 -4.73
C SER A 138 -21.48 1.40 -5.35
N ALA A 139 -21.08 1.79 -6.54
CA ALA A 139 -21.77 2.84 -7.29
C ALA A 139 -23.07 2.29 -7.89
#